data_8bdfabb94a5f02c07a877210d8b20b6e
#
_entry.id   8bdfabb94a5f02c07a877210d8b20b6e
#
_cell.length_a   1.000
_cell.length_b   1.000
_cell.length_c   1.000
_cell.angle_alpha   90.00
_cell.angle_beta   90.00
_cell.angle_gamma   90.00
#
_symmetry.space_group_name_H-M   'P 1'
#
loop_
_entity.id
_entity.type
_entity.pdbx_description
1 polymer ?
#
loop_
_entity_poly.entity_id
_entity_poly.type
_entity_poly.pdbx_seq_one_letter_code
_entity_poly.pdbx_strand_id
1 'polypeptide(L)'
;MASFPFLLVDAFTERPLAGNACAVVLDAGSLAPATMQAIAREMNQSETAFVRGQTGTTFEVRYFTPGAEIPLAGHPTIATVTALIDAGRLAAPEGRTELTFALRDGPISIAVERHGANRPSVVMTQRKPLFRSPLEKATVAAVFGLPPEAVRDDGPVQVVSTGTEQLMVPLRSMDWLRRAVVDVSRFRALQQSVNFFSAHLFVTEGATPEGRTFARHMAISPDLFEDPVTGSATGGMGAYLFRHRLVTEHDFVAEQGHWMGRPGRVAVHVEGTPQDVQWVSVAGTAVVVVRGTLDIPG
;
A
#
# COMPACT_ATOMS: atom_id res chain seq x y z
N MET A 1 -4.24 -29.30 -19.08
CA MET A 1 -4.52 -28.08 -18.30
C MET A 1 -3.78 -28.20 -16.98
N ALA A 2 -3.11 -27.15 -16.56
CA ALA A 2 -2.52 -27.06 -15.24
C ALA A 2 -3.46 -26.25 -14.34
N SER A 3 -3.64 -26.70 -13.09
CA SER A 3 -4.54 -26.08 -12.12
C SER A 3 -3.71 -25.42 -11.02
N PHE A 4 -4.02 -24.16 -10.71
CA PHE A 4 -3.32 -23.37 -9.71
C PHE A 4 -4.30 -22.88 -8.63
N PRO A 5 -4.06 -23.17 -7.35
CA PRO A 5 -4.86 -22.60 -6.28
C PRO A 5 -4.75 -21.06 -6.30
N PHE A 6 -5.87 -20.37 -6.14
CA PHE A 6 -5.87 -18.93 -5.97
C PHE A 6 -6.79 -18.49 -4.85
N LEU A 7 -6.46 -17.36 -4.25
CA LEU A 7 -7.25 -16.70 -3.23
C LEU A 7 -7.46 -15.24 -3.61
N LEU A 8 -8.66 -14.71 -3.35
CA LEU A 8 -8.87 -13.26 -3.32
C LEU A 8 -8.83 -12.83 -1.86
N VAL A 9 -7.97 -11.90 -1.55
CA VAL A 9 -7.68 -11.47 -0.18
C VAL A 9 -7.82 -9.97 -0.07
N ASP A 10 -8.63 -9.50 0.88
CA ASP A 10 -8.76 -8.09 1.22
C ASP A 10 -7.73 -7.74 2.29
N ALA A 11 -6.75 -6.91 1.94
CA ALA A 11 -5.70 -6.45 2.84
C ALA A 11 -6.08 -5.16 3.59
N PHE A 12 -5.48 -4.94 4.75
CA PHE A 12 -5.71 -3.79 5.63
C PHE A 12 -7.13 -3.72 6.19
N THR A 13 -7.74 -4.86 6.42
CA THR A 13 -9.09 -4.97 6.98
C THR A 13 -9.29 -6.26 7.77
N GLU A 14 -10.22 -6.24 8.70
CA GLU A 14 -10.72 -7.42 9.42
C GLU A 14 -12.04 -7.94 8.86
N ARG A 15 -12.65 -7.20 7.91
CA ARG A 15 -13.96 -7.53 7.34
C ARG A 15 -13.83 -7.77 5.84
N PRO A 16 -14.51 -8.80 5.29
CA PRO A 16 -14.57 -9.00 3.85
C PRO A 16 -15.24 -7.81 3.14
N LEU A 17 -14.90 -7.62 1.88
CA LEU A 17 -15.41 -6.57 1.00
C LEU A 17 -15.03 -5.15 1.45
N ALA A 18 -13.89 -5.03 2.15
CA ALA A 18 -13.30 -3.78 2.61
C ALA A 18 -11.78 -3.81 2.33
N GLY A 19 -11.04 -2.75 2.74
CA GLY A 19 -9.59 -2.70 2.49
C GLY A 19 -9.22 -2.74 1.01
N ASN A 20 -8.06 -3.32 0.68
CA ASN A 20 -7.55 -3.41 -0.69
C ASN A 20 -7.44 -4.87 -1.14
N ALA A 21 -8.14 -5.21 -2.22
CA ALA A 21 -8.22 -6.57 -2.73
C ALA A 21 -6.97 -6.94 -3.55
N CYS A 22 -6.47 -8.15 -3.34
CA CYS A 22 -5.38 -8.74 -4.12
C CYS A 22 -5.70 -10.19 -4.45
N ALA A 23 -5.56 -10.57 -5.72
CA ALA A 23 -5.56 -11.97 -6.10
C ALA A 23 -4.17 -12.57 -5.83
N VAL A 24 -4.13 -13.73 -5.15
CA VAL A 24 -2.89 -14.45 -4.84
C VAL A 24 -2.96 -15.83 -5.48
N VAL A 25 -2.08 -16.09 -6.43
CA VAL A 25 -1.96 -17.38 -7.11
C VAL A 25 -0.81 -18.17 -6.50
N LEU A 26 -1.12 -19.35 -5.99
CA LEU A 26 -0.13 -20.23 -5.36
C LEU A 26 0.43 -21.24 -6.39
N ASP A 27 1.59 -21.82 -6.05
CA ASP A 27 2.28 -22.85 -6.85
C ASP A 27 2.57 -22.42 -8.30
N ALA A 28 2.76 -21.11 -8.51
CA ALA A 28 2.92 -20.47 -9.82
C ALA A 28 4.31 -20.64 -10.46
N GLY A 29 5.13 -21.57 -9.96
CA GLY A 29 6.53 -21.74 -10.41
C GLY A 29 6.67 -22.07 -11.90
N SER A 30 5.71 -22.80 -12.47
CA SER A 30 5.71 -23.19 -13.89
C SER A 30 5.09 -22.13 -14.82
N LEU A 31 4.47 -21.06 -14.29
CA LEU A 31 3.85 -20.03 -15.11
C LEU A 31 4.91 -19.14 -15.77
N ALA A 32 4.79 -18.94 -17.07
CA ALA A 32 5.59 -17.96 -17.79
C ALA A 32 5.17 -16.53 -17.41
N PRO A 33 6.07 -15.53 -17.48
CA PRO A 33 5.76 -14.14 -17.18
C PRO A 33 4.57 -13.56 -17.98
N ALA A 34 4.47 -13.94 -19.26
CA ALA A 34 3.37 -13.50 -20.11
C ALA A 34 2.01 -14.06 -19.64
N THR A 35 1.99 -15.30 -19.12
CA THR A 35 0.79 -15.92 -18.55
C THR A 35 0.41 -15.27 -17.23
N MET A 36 1.38 -14.97 -16.35
CA MET A 36 1.14 -14.22 -15.11
C MET A 36 0.54 -12.84 -15.41
N GLN A 37 1.06 -12.14 -16.44
CA GLN A 37 0.51 -10.86 -16.88
C GLN A 37 -0.92 -10.97 -17.44
N ALA A 38 -1.23 -12.03 -18.16
CA ALA A 38 -2.58 -12.28 -18.66
C ALA A 38 -3.56 -12.57 -17.52
N ILE A 39 -3.16 -13.38 -16.54
CA ILE A 39 -3.94 -13.65 -15.33
C ILE A 39 -4.18 -12.35 -14.55
N ALA A 40 -3.16 -11.49 -14.37
CA ALA A 40 -3.32 -10.24 -13.66
C ALA A 40 -4.33 -9.30 -14.33
N ARG A 41 -4.38 -9.28 -15.67
CA ARG A 41 -5.41 -8.55 -16.44
C ARG A 41 -6.80 -9.14 -16.23
N GLU A 42 -6.92 -10.46 -16.27
CA GLU A 42 -8.20 -11.16 -16.07
C GLU A 42 -8.76 -10.92 -14.66
N MET A 43 -7.90 -10.99 -13.63
CA MET A 43 -8.28 -10.72 -12.26
C MET A 43 -8.71 -9.27 -12.03
N ASN A 44 -8.15 -8.34 -12.80
CA ASN A 44 -8.48 -6.92 -12.79
C ASN A 44 -8.49 -6.28 -11.40
N GLN A 45 -7.58 -6.75 -10.53
CA GLN A 45 -7.29 -6.10 -9.25
C GLN A 45 -6.15 -5.08 -9.46
N SER A 46 -5.98 -4.15 -8.52
CA SER A 46 -4.82 -3.21 -8.59
C SER A 46 -3.52 -3.97 -8.76
N GLU A 47 -3.35 -5.08 -8.03
CA GLU A 47 -2.25 -6.03 -8.22
C GLU A 47 -2.72 -7.50 -8.04
N THR A 48 -1.95 -8.40 -8.67
CA THR A 48 -2.02 -9.84 -8.47
C THR A 48 -0.64 -10.35 -8.06
N ALA A 49 -0.61 -11.17 -7.02
CA ALA A 49 0.60 -11.81 -6.50
C ALA A 49 0.70 -13.27 -6.98
N PHE A 50 1.93 -13.69 -7.32
CA PHE A 50 2.24 -15.05 -7.73
C PHE A 50 3.31 -15.64 -6.82
N VAL A 51 2.96 -16.65 -6.03
CA VAL A 51 3.91 -17.42 -5.21
C VAL A 51 4.47 -18.55 -6.09
N ARG A 52 5.76 -18.47 -6.41
CA ARG A 52 6.42 -19.37 -7.36
C ARG A 52 7.13 -20.55 -6.70
N GLY A 53 7.62 -20.37 -5.50
CA GLY A 53 8.36 -21.40 -4.78
C GLY A 53 8.55 -21.04 -3.30
N GLN A 54 8.99 -22.04 -2.53
CA GLN A 54 9.25 -21.94 -1.11
C GLN A 54 10.51 -22.70 -0.72
N THR A 55 11.36 -22.11 0.11
CA THR A 55 12.50 -22.75 0.78
C THR A 55 12.52 -22.29 2.24
N GLY A 56 12.11 -23.17 3.15
CA GLY A 56 11.94 -22.81 4.57
C GLY A 56 10.90 -21.68 4.72
N THR A 57 11.31 -20.56 5.32
CA THR A 57 10.48 -19.35 5.46
C THR A 57 10.71 -18.32 4.35
N THR A 58 11.43 -18.68 3.29
CA THR A 58 11.63 -17.83 2.12
C THR A 58 10.68 -18.24 1.00
N PHE A 59 9.93 -17.28 0.46
CA PHE A 59 8.99 -17.48 -0.65
C PHE A 59 9.43 -16.64 -1.85
N GLU A 60 9.46 -17.24 -3.03
CA GLU A 60 9.67 -16.51 -4.29
C GLU A 60 8.33 -15.91 -4.73
N VAL A 61 8.24 -14.59 -4.80
CA VAL A 61 7.00 -13.87 -5.11
C VAL A 61 7.22 -12.87 -6.23
N ARG A 62 6.23 -12.75 -7.11
CA ARG A 62 6.17 -11.71 -8.16
C ARG A 62 4.84 -10.98 -8.10
N TYR A 63 4.87 -9.69 -8.40
CA TYR A 63 3.68 -8.84 -8.41
C TYR A 63 3.43 -8.26 -9.79
N PHE A 64 2.17 -8.25 -10.20
CA PHE A 64 1.72 -7.72 -11.48
C PHE A 64 0.52 -6.81 -11.29
N THR A 65 0.57 -5.62 -11.85
CA THR A 65 -0.63 -4.84 -12.14
C THR A 65 -1.29 -5.39 -13.42
N PRO A 66 -2.51 -4.99 -13.79
CA PRO A 66 -3.07 -5.32 -15.09
C PRO A 66 -2.19 -4.90 -16.30
N GLY A 67 -1.33 -3.88 -16.11
CA GLY A 67 -0.48 -3.33 -17.17
C GLY A 67 0.93 -3.91 -17.23
N ALA A 68 1.56 -4.17 -16.09
CA ALA A 68 2.98 -4.54 -16.02
C ALA A 68 3.35 -5.27 -14.72
N GLU A 69 4.48 -5.96 -14.76
CA GLU A 69 5.14 -6.45 -13.55
C GLU A 69 5.76 -5.29 -12.76
N ILE A 70 5.59 -5.33 -11.44
CA ILE A 70 6.17 -4.35 -10.50
C ILE A 70 7.12 -5.00 -9.51
N PRO A 71 8.18 -4.30 -9.07
CA PRO A 71 9.23 -4.89 -8.24
C PRO A 71 8.80 -5.16 -6.80
N LEU A 72 7.89 -4.33 -6.27
CA LEU A 72 7.44 -4.36 -4.88
C LEU A 72 6.01 -3.84 -4.77
N ALA A 73 5.22 -4.44 -3.88
CA ALA A 73 3.87 -3.97 -3.58
C ALA A 73 3.54 -4.15 -2.08
N GLY A 74 2.85 -3.19 -1.48
CA GLY A 74 2.54 -3.17 -0.05
C GLY A 74 1.40 -4.11 0.31
N HIS A 75 0.16 -3.77 -0.09
CA HIS A 75 -1.01 -4.59 0.23
C HIS A 75 -0.95 -6.02 -0.35
N PRO A 76 -0.35 -6.27 -1.55
CA PRO A 76 -0.17 -7.63 -2.05
C PRO A 76 0.75 -8.48 -1.17
N THR A 77 1.74 -7.89 -0.52
CA THR A 77 2.58 -8.60 0.45
C THR A 77 1.75 -9.08 1.64
N ILE A 78 0.92 -8.22 2.21
CA ILE A 78 0.02 -8.58 3.32
C ILE A 78 -0.97 -9.66 2.90
N ALA A 79 -1.59 -9.50 1.72
CA ALA A 79 -2.50 -10.48 1.14
C ALA A 79 -1.83 -11.83 0.90
N THR A 80 -0.60 -11.83 0.37
CA THR A 80 0.16 -13.06 0.08
C THR A 80 0.50 -13.81 1.37
N VAL A 81 0.97 -13.13 2.41
CA VAL A 81 1.24 -13.76 3.71
C VAL A 81 -0.02 -14.38 4.27
N THR A 82 -1.15 -13.67 4.22
CA THR A 82 -2.44 -14.19 4.69
C THR A 82 -2.89 -15.41 3.87
N ALA A 83 -2.72 -15.39 2.55
CA ALA A 83 -3.01 -16.54 1.68
C ALA A 83 -2.13 -17.76 2.01
N LEU A 84 -0.83 -17.53 2.30
CA LEU A 84 0.09 -18.61 2.70
C LEU A 84 -0.30 -19.23 4.04
N ILE A 85 -0.73 -18.43 5.01
CA ILE A 85 -1.24 -18.92 6.30
C ILE A 85 -2.52 -19.72 6.10
N ASP A 86 -3.47 -19.18 5.35
CA ASP A 86 -4.76 -19.83 5.06
C ASP A 86 -4.60 -21.17 4.33
N ALA A 87 -3.66 -21.25 3.40
CA ALA A 87 -3.33 -22.46 2.65
C ALA A 87 -2.44 -23.45 3.44
N GLY A 88 -2.09 -23.16 4.70
CA GLY A 88 -1.22 -23.99 5.54
C GLY A 88 0.25 -24.06 5.07
N ARG A 89 0.69 -23.12 4.24
CA ARG A 89 2.07 -23.03 3.73
C ARG A 89 3.00 -22.27 4.68
N LEU A 90 2.44 -21.45 5.54
CA LEU A 90 3.14 -20.68 6.56
C LEU A 90 2.44 -20.86 7.91
N ALA A 91 3.18 -21.28 8.93
CA ALA A 91 2.68 -21.27 10.30
C ALA A 91 2.82 -19.86 10.89
N ALA A 92 1.79 -19.41 11.59
CA ALA A 92 1.80 -18.18 12.36
C ALA A 92 1.44 -18.48 13.83
N PRO A 93 2.39 -19.02 14.61
CA PRO A 93 2.19 -19.28 16.04
C PRO A 93 2.01 -17.99 16.83
N GLU A 94 1.67 -18.10 18.10
CA GLU A 94 1.65 -16.95 19.03
C GLU A 94 3.02 -16.26 19.05
N GLY A 95 3.01 -14.92 19.09
CA GLY A 95 4.19 -14.08 19.05
C GLY A 95 4.57 -13.63 17.64
N ARG A 96 5.87 -13.50 17.38
CA ARG A 96 6.42 -12.95 16.13
C ARG A 96 7.12 -14.02 15.29
N THR A 97 6.77 -14.10 14.03
CA THR A 97 7.37 -14.98 13.04
C THR A 97 7.99 -14.16 11.92
N GLU A 98 9.25 -14.42 11.59
CA GLU A 98 9.95 -13.74 10.49
C GLU A 98 9.93 -14.62 9.23
N LEU A 99 9.73 -13.99 8.09
CA LEU A 99 9.82 -14.61 6.77
C LEU A 99 10.45 -13.67 5.75
N THR A 100 10.82 -14.21 4.61
CA THR A 100 11.44 -13.45 3.52
C THR A 100 10.66 -13.66 2.24
N PHE A 101 10.36 -12.58 1.52
CA PHE A 101 9.99 -12.66 0.12
C PHE A 101 11.20 -12.35 -0.75
N ALA A 102 11.58 -13.34 -1.57
CA ALA A 102 12.55 -13.16 -2.64
C ALA A 102 11.83 -12.55 -3.85
N LEU A 103 11.98 -11.25 -4.01
CA LEU A 103 11.40 -10.46 -5.09
C LEU A 103 12.42 -10.24 -6.20
N ARG A 104 11.96 -9.75 -7.34
CA ARG A 104 12.81 -9.45 -8.50
C ARG A 104 13.95 -8.48 -8.17
N ASP A 105 13.67 -7.43 -7.39
CA ASP A 105 14.63 -6.37 -7.06
C ASP A 105 15.33 -6.60 -5.69
N GLY A 106 15.32 -7.83 -5.22
CA GLY A 106 15.96 -8.25 -3.99
C GLY A 106 14.98 -8.70 -2.90
N PRO A 107 15.51 -9.32 -1.84
CA PRO A 107 14.69 -9.84 -0.77
C PRO A 107 14.13 -8.72 0.13
N ILE A 108 12.94 -8.97 0.68
CA ILE A 108 12.36 -8.17 1.77
C ILE A 108 12.07 -9.06 2.97
N SER A 109 12.34 -8.54 4.17
CA SER A 109 11.95 -9.18 5.42
C SER A 109 10.57 -8.71 5.83
N ILE A 110 9.75 -9.66 6.29
CA ILE A 110 8.39 -9.45 6.72
C ILE A 110 8.22 -10.12 8.07
N ALA A 111 7.50 -9.49 8.99
CA ALA A 111 7.11 -10.12 10.23
C ALA A 111 5.61 -10.38 10.25
N VAL A 112 5.23 -11.48 10.88
CA VAL A 112 3.85 -11.81 11.23
C VAL A 112 3.74 -11.79 12.74
N GLU A 113 2.84 -10.99 13.27
CA GLU A 113 2.58 -10.90 14.70
C GLU A 113 1.19 -11.44 15.01
N ARG A 114 1.10 -12.35 15.97
CA ARG A 114 -0.15 -12.92 16.43
C ARG A 114 -0.27 -12.79 17.93
N HIS A 115 -1.42 -12.29 18.39
CA HIS A 115 -1.72 -12.09 19.80
C HIS A 115 -3.10 -12.66 20.13
N GLY A 116 -3.09 -13.80 20.82
CA GLY A 116 -4.31 -14.51 21.23
C GLY A 116 -5.16 -14.96 20.05
N ALA A 117 -6.46 -14.76 20.15
CA ALA A 117 -7.43 -15.15 19.12
C ALA A 117 -7.51 -14.16 17.92
N ASN A 118 -6.75 -13.07 17.96
CA ASN A 118 -6.77 -12.06 16.90
C ASN A 118 -6.20 -12.63 15.59
N ARG A 119 -6.61 -12.01 14.46
CA ARG A 119 -6.00 -12.31 13.18
C ARG A 119 -4.52 -11.91 13.20
N PRO A 120 -3.66 -12.69 12.54
CA PRO A 120 -2.27 -12.29 12.39
C PRO A 120 -2.15 -10.93 11.70
N SER A 121 -1.32 -10.06 12.25
CA SER A 121 -0.94 -8.78 11.63
C SER A 121 0.36 -8.96 10.88
N VAL A 122 0.43 -8.50 9.65
CA VAL A 122 1.64 -8.54 8.83
C VAL A 122 2.32 -7.19 8.90
N VAL A 123 3.59 -7.19 9.30
CA VAL A 123 4.40 -5.98 9.49
C VAL A 123 5.46 -5.90 8.41
N MET A 124 5.51 -4.76 7.73
CA MET A 124 6.50 -4.47 6.70
C MET A 124 7.31 -3.22 7.09
N THR A 125 8.61 -3.40 7.28
CA THR A 125 9.53 -2.27 7.45
C THR A 125 9.90 -1.70 6.08
N GLN A 126 9.73 -0.40 5.93
CA GLN A 126 10.07 0.32 4.70
C GLN A 126 11.50 0.87 4.76
N ARG A 127 12.03 1.26 3.61
CA ARG A 127 13.37 1.87 3.52
C ARG A 127 13.43 3.21 4.26
N LYS A 128 14.64 3.64 4.65
CA LYS A 128 14.86 4.96 5.24
C LYS A 128 14.23 6.03 4.36
N PRO A 129 13.40 6.93 4.95
CA PRO A 129 12.70 7.94 4.16
C PRO A 129 13.64 8.96 3.52
N LEU A 130 13.37 9.28 2.26
CA LEU A 130 14.01 10.35 1.53
C LEU A 130 13.00 11.46 1.28
N PHE A 131 13.33 12.68 1.66
CA PHE A 131 12.48 13.86 1.51
C PHE A 131 13.04 14.77 0.44
N ARG A 132 12.25 15.04 -0.61
CA ARG A 132 12.64 15.94 -1.71
C ARG A 132 12.36 17.40 -1.36
N SER A 133 12.81 18.31 -2.20
CA SER A 133 12.52 19.73 -2.03
C SER A 133 11.01 20.02 -2.02
N PRO A 134 10.56 20.99 -1.21
CA PRO A 134 9.16 21.43 -1.25
C PRO A 134 8.74 21.93 -2.62
N LEU A 135 7.48 21.71 -2.94
CA LEU A 135 6.82 22.19 -4.15
C LEU A 135 5.91 23.40 -3.84
N GLU A 136 5.64 24.18 -4.88
CA GLU A 136 4.77 25.34 -4.79
C GLU A 136 3.31 24.90 -4.57
N LYS A 137 2.68 25.38 -3.50
CA LYS A 137 1.33 24.97 -3.06
C LYS A 137 0.25 25.22 -4.09
N ALA A 138 0.26 26.39 -4.73
CA ALA A 138 -0.78 26.75 -5.69
C ALA A 138 -0.72 25.87 -6.92
N THR A 139 0.47 25.53 -7.40
CA THR A 139 0.69 24.60 -8.51
C THR A 139 0.12 23.22 -8.19
N VAL A 140 0.43 22.68 -7.00
CA VAL A 140 -0.05 21.34 -6.61
C VAL A 140 -1.54 21.35 -6.29
N ALA A 141 -2.06 22.35 -5.59
CA ALA A 141 -3.49 22.49 -5.30
C ALA A 141 -4.33 22.49 -6.60
N ALA A 142 -3.88 23.21 -7.62
CA ALA A 142 -4.54 23.29 -8.90
C ALA A 142 -4.61 21.93 -9.64
N VAL A 143 -3.67 21.00 -9.40
CA VAL A 143 -3.73 19.62 -9.92
C VAL A 143 -4.95 18.89 -9.40
N PHE A 144 -5.39 19.21 -8.19
CA PHE A 144 -6.53 18.56 -7.52
C PHE A 144 -7.79 19.43 -7.51
N GLY A 145 -7.85 20.47 -8.37
CA GLY A 145 -9.00 21.37 -8.45
C GLY A 145 -9.26 22.16 -7.16
N LEU A 146 -8.23 22.33 -6.34
CA LEU A 146 -8.31 23.00 -5.03
C LEU A 146 -7.65 24.37 -5.08
N PRO A 147 -8.12 25.32 -4.27
CA PRO A 147 -7.42 26.58 -4.05
C PRO A 147 -6.20 26.38 -3.11
N PRO A 148 -5.19 27.25 -3.19
CA PRO A 148 -3.96 27.10 -2.36
C PRO A 148 -4.20 27.04 -0.85
N GLU A 149 -5.22 27.71 -0.36
CA GLU A 149 -5.62 27.72 1.07
C GLU A 149 -6.15 26.37 1.56
N ALA A 150 -6.51 25.44 0.67
CA ALA A 150 -6.86 24.07 1.03
C ALA A 150 -5.67 23.28 1.59
N VAL A 151 -4.45 23.67 1.19
CA VAL A 151 -3.20 23.04 1.64
C VAL A 151 -2.74 23.66 2.96
N ARG A 152 -2.25 22.84 3.89
CA ARG A 152 -1.72 23.28 5.20
C ARG A 152 -0.48 24.19 5.04
N ASP A 153 -0.27 25.10 6.01
CA ASP A 153 0.92 25.95 6.06
C ASP A 153 2.04 25.38 6.93
N ASP A 154 1.70 24.48 7.85
CA ASP A 154 2.60 23.86 8.82
C ASP A 154 3.28 22.57 8.28
N GLY A 155 3.05 22.23 7.03
CA GLY A 155 3.72 21.14 6.34
C GLY A 155 3.89 21.45 4.84
N PRO A 156 5.09 21.22 4.25
CA PRO A 156 5.33 21.48 2.83
C PRO A 156 4.66 20.42 1.97
N VAL A 157 4.20 20.80 0.78
CA VAL A 157 3.94 19.79 -0.28
C VAL A 157 5.29 19.31 -0.81
N GLN A 158 5.56 18.01 -0.73
CA GLN A 158 6.84 17.46 -1.18
C GLN A 158 6.72 15.97 -1.55
N VAL A 159 7.66 15.50 -2.33
CA VAL A 159 7.80 14.07 -2.61
C VAL A 159 8.57 13.41 -1.46
N VAL A 160 8.03 12.28 -0.98
CA VAL A 160 8.67 11.42 0.02
C VAL A 160 8.78 10.01 -0.57
N SER A 161 9.93 9.38 -0.37
CA SER A 161 10.18 8.01 -0.79
C SER A 161 10.61 7.14 0.38
N THR A 162 9.89 6.06 0.59
CA THR A 162 10.28 4.95 1.47
C THR A 162 10.52 3.67 0.64
N GLY A 163 10.77 3.86 -0.65
CA GLY A 163 10.92 2.83 -1.68
C GLY A 163 10.26 3.24 -3.00
N THR A 164 9.15 3.98 -2.93
CA THR A 164 8.47 4.58 -4.08
C THR A 164 8.31 6.08 -3.84
N GLU A 165 8.62 6.88 -4.87
CA GLU A 165 8.46 8.33 -4.83
C GLU A 165 6.98 8.69 -4.86
N GLN A 166 6.48 9.34 -3.80
CA GLN A 166 5.05 9.68 -3.65
C GLN A 166 4.88 11.12 -3.22
N LEU A 167 3.97 11.84 -3.88
CA LEU A 167 3.68 13.23 -3.60
C LEU A 167 2.77 13.33 -2.37
N MET A 168 3.29 13.91 -1.28
CA MET A 168 2.56 14.16 -0.03
C MET A 168 1.87 15.51 -0.09
N VAL A 169 0.53 15.50 0.03
CA VAL A 169 -0.31 16.70 -0.04
C VAL A 169 -1.12 16.84 1.24
N PRO A 170 -0.63 17.61 2.23
CA PRO A 170 -1.33 17.82 3.50
C PRO A 170 -2.47 18.82 3.32
N LEU A 171 -3.69 18.40 3.54
CA LEU A 171 -4.88 19.23 3.45
C LEU A 171 -5.37 19.69 4.84
N ARG A 172 -6.07 20.82 4.89
CA ARG A 172 -6.54 21.42 6.14
C ARG A 172 -7.73 20.69 6.76
N SER A 173 -8.58 20.06 5.95
CA SER A 173 -9.81 19.44 6.44
C SER A 173 -10.32 18.31 5.55
N MET A 174 -11.16 17.47 6.13
CA MET A 174 -11.93 16.43 5.42
C MET A 174 -12.72 16.98 4.24
N ASP A 175 -13.28 18.20 4.38
CA ASP A 175 -14.08 18.82 3.31
C ASP A 175 -13.20 19.11 2.08
N TRP A 176 -12.01 19.66 2.26
CA TRP A 176 -11.06 19.86 1.16
C TRP A 176 -10.60 18.54 0.55
N LEU A 177 -10.33 17.53 1.39
CA LEU A 177 -9.96 16.21 0.90
C LEU A 177 -11.08 15.57 0.06
N ARG A 178 -12.34 15.74 0.46
CA ARG A 178 -13.51 15.24 -0.27
C ARG A 178 -13.70 15.95 -1.60
N ARG A 179 -13.45 17.26 -1.68
CA ARG A 179 -13.58 18.07 -2.89
C ARG A 179 -12.48 17.85 -3.91
N ALA A 180 -11.36 17.24 -3.52
CA ALA A 180 -10.24 17.03 -4.43
C ALA A 180 -10.64 16.17 -5.64
N VAL A 181 -10.44 16.74 -6.84
CA VAL A 181 -10.69 16.10 -8.14
C VAL A 181 -9.44 16.28 -9.00
N VAL A 182 -8.91 15.18 -9.53
CA VAL A 182 -7.66 15.21 -10.31
C VAL A 182 -7.89 15.79 -11.69
N ASP A 183 -7.16 16.84 -12.02
CA ASP A 183 -6.93 17.26 -13.42
C ASP A 183 -5.79 16.40 -13.99
N VAL A 184 -6.16 15.42 -14.81
CA VAL A 184 -5.21 14.45 -15.39
C VAL A 184 -4.10 15.12 -16.19
N SER A 185 -4.41 16.19 -16.92
CA SER A 185 -3.42 16.90 -17.74
C SER A 185 -2.39 17.60 -16.86
N ARG A 186 -2.83 18.31 -15.83
CA ARG A 186 -1.95 18.96 -14.84
C ARG A 186 -1.16 17.94 -14.03
N PHE A 187 -1.78 16.83 -13.64
CA PHE A 187 -1.08 15.77 -12.92
C PHE A 187 0.08 15.21 -13.74
N ARG A 188 -0.17 14.88 -15.02
CA ARG A 188 0.89 14.40 -15.94
C ARG A 188 1.98 15.44 -16.18
N ALA A 189 1.61 16.70 -16.35
CA ALA A 189 2.58 17.78 -16.48
C ALA A 189 3.46 17.92 -15.24
N LEU A 190 2.87 17.80 -14.04
CA LEU A 190 3.62 17.81 -12.79
C LEU A 190 4.55 16.60 -12.69
N GLN A 191 4.09 15.39 -13.06
CA GLN A 191 4.94 14.18 -13.09
C GLN A 191 6.14 14.30 -14.03
N GLN A 192 5.99 15.03 -15.14
CA GLN A 192 7.10 15.29 -16.06
C GLN A 192 8.15 16.24 -15.48
N SER A 193 7.74 17.17 -14.61
CA SER A 193 8.64 18.15 -13.99
C SER A 193 9.20 17.68 -12.65
N VAL A 194 8.48 16.79 -11.98
CA VAL A 194 8.85 16.26 -10.66
C VAL A 194 8.67 14.75 -10.68
N ASN A 195 9.72 14.02 -10.35
CA ASN A 195 9.65 12.55 -10.32
C ASN A 195 8.82 12.08 -9.12
N PHE A 196 7.60 11.62 -9.37
CA PHE A 196 6.77 10.88 -8.41
C PHE A 196 5.84 9.90 -9.13
N PHE A 197 5.51 8.82 -8.48
CA PHE A 197 4.62 7.78 -9.04
C PHE A 197 3.15 8.14 -8.83
N SER A 198 2.78 8.55 -7.63
CA SER A 198 1.41 8.76 -7.18
C SER A 198 1.31 9.90 -6.17
N ALA A 199 0.11 10.37 -5.89
CA ALA A 199 -0.16 11.42 -4.91
C ALA A 199 -1.00 10.89 -3.75
N HIS A 200 -0.58 11.22 -2.53
CA HIS A 200 -1.25 10.89 -1.29
C HIS A 200 -1.74 12.17 -0.63
N LEU A 201 -3.04 12.43 -0.75
CA LEU A 201 -3.71 13.56 -0.16
C LEU A 201 -4.23 13.14 1.22
N PHE A 202 -3.95 13.88 2.26
CA PHE A 202 -4.32 13.46 3.61
C PHE A 202 -4.64 14.62 4.55
N VAL A 203 -5.35 14.28 5.61
CA VAL A 203 -5.64 15.14 6.76
C VAL A 203 -5.15 14.48 8.05
N THR A 204 -4.96 15.28 9.11
CA THR A 204 -4.50 14.81 10.43
C THR A 204 -5.66 14.52 11.39
N GLU A 205 -6.79 14.07 10.84
CA GLU A 205 -7.95 13.57 11.55
C GLU A 205 -8.42 12.28 10.86
N GLY A 206 -8.89 11.30 11.62
CA GLY A 206 -9.41 10.05 11.08
C GLY A 206 -10.84 10.18 10.58
N ALA A 207 -11.28 9.22 9.77
CA ALA A 207 -12.69 9.03 9.43
C ALA A 207 -13.48 8.44 10.60
N THR A 208 -12.77 7.76 11.53
CA THR A 208 -13.32 7.23 12.79
C THR A 208 -12.52 7.74 13.98
N PRO A 209 -13.03 7.62 15.22
CA PRO A 209 -12.30 8.05 16.43
C PRO A 209 -10.96 7.37 16.65
N GLU A 210 -10.78 6.15 16.12
CA GLU A 210 -9.52 5.40 16.24
C GLU A 210 -8.46 5.82 15.20
N GLY A 211 -8.89 6.46 14.10
CA GLY A 211 -8.01 6.95 13.06
C GLY A 211 -7.33 8.26 13.46
N ARG A 212 -6.00 8.33 13.27
CA ARG A 212 -5.22 9.55 13.47
C ARG A 212 -5.13 10.40 12.20
N THR A 213 -5.24 9.75 11.04
CA THR A 213 -5.23 10.38 9.73
C THR A 213 -6.25 9.75 8.81
N PHE A 214 -6.70 10.52 7.82
CA PHE A 214 -7.49 9.99 6.72
C PHE A 214 -6.91 10.45 5.38
N ALA A 215 -6.85 9.54 4.41
CA ALA A 215 -6.20 9.80 3.14
C ALA A 215 -7.02 9.34 1.92
N ARG A 216 -6.68 9.92 0.77
CA ARG A 216 -7.02 9.44 -0.57
C ARG A 216 -5.73 9.30 -1.38
N HIS A 217 -5.62 8.24 -2.16
CA HIS A 217 -4.43 7.96 -2.95
C HIS A 217 -4.77 7.87 -4.43
N MET A 218 -4.12 8.73 -5.22
CA MET A 218 -4.39 8.90 -6.65
C MET A 218 -3.15 8.55 -7.47
N ALA A 219 -3.33 7.74 -8.51
CA ALA A 219 -2.28 7.44 -9.48
C ALA A 219 -2.83 7.46 -10.91
N ILE A 220 -1.92 7.63 -11.87
CA ILE A 220 -2.24 7.52 -13.31
C ILE A 220 -1.32 6.44 -13.90
N SER A 221 -1.91 5.25 -14.22
CA SER A 221 -1.13 4.17 -14.83
C SER A 221 -2.04 3.09 -15.46
N PRO A 222 -2.37 3.12 -16.75
CA PRO A 222 -2.30 4.24 -17.72
C PRO A 222 -3.36 5.31 -17.47
N ASP A 223 -4.48 4.95 -16.83
CA ASP A 223 -5.60 5.83 -16.52
C ASP A 223 -5.57 6.25 -15.04
N LEU A 224 -6.33 7.31 -14.76
CA LEU A 224 -6.50 7.75 -13.37
C LEU A 224 -7.26 6.68 -12.58
N PHE A 225 -6.71 6.31 -11.42
CA PHE A 225 -7.41 5.49 -10.44
C PHE A 225 -7.19 6.02 -9.01
N GLU A 226 -8.14 5.75 -8.15
CA GLU A 226 -8.03 5.94 -6.71
C GLU A 226 -7.83 4.57 -6.06
N ASP A 227 -6.75 4.40 -5.30
CA ASP A 227 -6.44 3.15 -4.62
C ASP A 227 -7.11 3.12 -3.24
N PRO A 228 -7.80 2.05 -2.87
CA PRO A 228 -8.55 2.01 -1.59
C PRO A 228 -7.66 2.09 -0.36
N VAL A 229 -6.53 1.38 -0.31
CA VAL A 229 -5.58 1.43 0.82
C VAL A 229 -4.16 1.20 0.32
N THR A 230 -3.29 2.19 0.55
CA THR A 230 -1.94 2.20 -0.01
C THR A 230 -0.88 2.20 1.10
N GLY A 231 -0.45 1.01 1.51
CA GLY A 231 0.51 0.85 2.61
C GLY A 231 1.85 1.56 2.37
N SER A 232 2.37 1.57 1.13
CA SER A 232 3.62 2.25 0.80
C SER A 232 3.52 3.77 0.99
N ALA A 233 2.42 4.38 0.55
CA ALA A 233 2.17 5.81 0.72
C ALA A 233 1.88 6.18 2.18
N THR A 234 1.16 5.31 2.89
CA THR A 234 0.89 5.50 4.31
C THR A 234 2.18 5.54 5.14
N GLY A 235 3.17 4.69 4.83
CA GLY A 235 4.47 4.77 5.49
C GLY A 235 5.23 6.06 5.15
N GLY A 236 5.23 6.48 3.88
CA GLY A 236 5.78 7.78 3.47
C GLY A 236 5.10 8.95 4.18
N MET A 237 3.76 8.91 4.31
CA MET A 237 2.98 9.89 5.09
C MET A 237 3.36 9.85 6.56
N GLY A 238 3.55 8.66 7.15
CA GLY A 238 3.99 8.51 8.54
C GLY A 238 5.31 9.21 8.80
N ALA A 239 6.31 8.95 7.95
CA ALA A 239 7.60 9.64 8.01
C ALA A 239 7.46 11.15 7.85
N TYR A 240 6.64 11.59 6.92
CA TYR A 240 6.35 13.00 6.66
C TYR A 240 5.74 13.69 7.88
N LEU A 241 4.68 13.10 8.44
CA LEU A 241 3.96 13.66 9.60
C LEU A 241 4.88 13.81 10.80
N PHE A 242 5.69 12.80 11.09
CA PHE A 242 6.64 12.82 12.22
C PHE A 242 7.76 13.83 11.99
N ARG A 243 8.34 13.89 10.80
CA ARG A 243 9.38 14.87 10.43
C ARG A 243 8.91 16.32 10.61
N HIS A 244 7.70 16.62 10.17
CA HIS A 244 7.13 17.96 10.22
C HIS A 244 6.37 18.23 11.52
N ARG A 245 6.41 17.32 12.50
CA ARG A 245 5.76 17.46 13.83
C ARG A 245 4.25 17.67 13.73
N LEU A 246 3.61 17.13 12.70
CA LEU A 246 2.15 17.10 12.56
C LEU A 246 1.52 15.99 13.39
N VAL A 247 2.33 14.99 13.76
CA VAL A 247 2.09 14.01 14.81
C VAL A 247 3.32 13.95 15.71
N THR A 248 3.11 13.63 16.99
CA THR A 248 4.18 13.46 18.00
C THR A 248 4.33 12.00 18.41
N GLU A 249 3.30 11.23 18.19
CA GLU A 249 3.23 9.81 18.47
C GLU A 249 4.07 9.01 17.47
N HIS A 250 4.81 8.02 17.95
CA HIS A 250 5.52 7.07 17.12
C HIS A 250 4.57 6.06 16.47
N ASP A 251 3.49 5.73 17.18
CA ASP A 251 2.48 4.75 16.78
C ASP A 251 1.13 5.41 16.57
N PHE A 252 0.52 5.17 15.41
CA PHE A 252 -0.83 5.63 15.12
C PHE A 252 -1.52 4.78 14.05
N VAL A 253 -2.82 4.95 13.92
CA VAL A 253 -3.64 4.31 12.87
C VAL A 253 -3.95 5.31 11.78
N ALA A 254 -3.62 4.96 10.55
CA ALA A 254 -4.00 5.69 9.34
C ALA A 254 -5.20 5.00 8.68
N GLU A 255 -6.14 5.79 8.17
CA GLU A 255 -7.35 5.32 7.53
C GLU A 255 -7.41 5.77 6.07
N GLN A 256 -8.00 4.93 5.20
CA GLN A 256 -8.17 5.20 3.76
C GLN A 256 -9.38 4.39 3.23
N GLY A 257 -9.95 4.80 2.08
CA GLY A 257 -10.91 4.00 1.34
C GLY A 257 -12.37 4.08 1.81
N HIS A 258 -12.68 4.77 2.90
CA HIS A 258 -14.03 4.84 3.45
C HIS A 258 -15.05 5.40 2.44
N TRP A 259 -14.65 6.39 1.65
CA TRP A 259 -15.52 6.98 0.63
C TRP A 259 -15.66 6.15 -0.64
N MET A 260 -14.82 5.16 -0.79
CA MET A 260 -14.90 4.14 -1.85
C MET A 260 -15.77 2.93 -1.42
N GLY A 261 -16.31 2.92 -0.21
CA GLY A 261 -17.00 1.76 0.35
C GLY A 261 -16.07 0.61 0.73
N ARG A 262 -14.75 0.86 0.75
CA ARG A 262 -13.71 -0.11 1.11
C ARG A 262 -12.82 0.39 2.24
N PRO A 263 -13.39 0.63 3.44
CA PRO A 263 -12.64 1.17 4.55
C PRO A 263 -11.49 0.25 4.94
N GLY A 264 -10.29 0.84 5.11
CA GLY A 264 -9.11 0.11 5.56
C GLY A 264 -8.32 0.90 6.58
N ARG A 265 -7.51 0.17 7.34
CA ARG A 265 -6.70 0.68 8.44
C ARG A 265 -5.28 0.15 8.35
N VAL A 266 -4.34 1.03 8.53
CA VAL A 266 -2.90 0.74 8.54
C VAL A 266 -2.35 1.20 9.87
N ALA A 267 -1.79 0.29 10.65
CA ALA A 267 -0.98 0.66 11.80
C ALA A 267 0.37 1.16 11.30
N VAL A 268 0.79 2.31 11.77
CA VAL A 268 2.04 2.97 11.39
C VAL A 268 2.92 3.10 12.63
N HIS A 269 4.18 2.70 12.52
CA HIS A 269 5.21 2.98 13.50
C HIS A 269 6.35 3.74 12.84
N VAL A 270 6.82 4.81 13.49
CA VAL A 270 7.92 5.65 13.00
C VAL A 270 9.06 5.60 14.00
N GLU A 271 10.25 5.20 13.56
CA GLU A 271 11.44 5.14 14.40
C GLU A 271 12.40 6.29 14.10
N GLY A 272 13.01 6.83 15.15
CA GLY A 272 13.99 7.90 15.08
C GLY A 272 13.52 9.21 15.73
N THR A 273 14.02 10.32 15.21
CA THR A 273 13.63 11.68 15.63
C THR A 273 13.06 12.46 14.44
N PRO A 274 12.34 13.57 14.67
CA PRO A 274 11.87 14.40 13.56
C PRO A 274 12.99 14.90 12.63
N GLN A 275 14.20 15.08 13.13
CA GLN A 275 15.36 15.51 12.35
C GLN A 275 15.99 14.34 11.56
N ASP A 276 15.86 13.10 12.07
CA ASP A 276 16.44 11.90 11.46
C ASP A 276 15.52 10.68 11.63
N VAL A 277 14.51 10.60 10.77
CA VAL A 277 13.62 9.42 10.70
C VAL A 277 14.42 8.25 10.14
N GLN A 278 14.58 7.20 10.93
CA GLN A 278 15.43 6.05 10.58
C GLN A 278 14.69 5.07 9.66
N TRP A 279 13.49 4.69 10.05
CA TRP A 279 12.63 3.80 9.26
C TRP A 279 11.16 3.97 9.68
N VAL A 280 10.29 3.44 8.86
CA VAL A 280 8.85 3.35 9.14
C VAL A 280 8.42 1.91 8.91
N SER A 281 7.58 1.38 9.76
CA SER A 281 6.83 0.17 9.44
C SER A 281 5.35 0.45 9.28
N VAL A 282 4.74 -0.34 8.42
CA VAL A 282 3.29 -0.40 8.25
C VAL A 282 2.82 -1.82 8.56
N ALA A 283 1.72 -1.91 9.26
CA ALA A 283 1.15 -3.21 9.62
C ALA A 283 -0.35 -3.25 9.36
N GLY A 284 -0.84 -4.44 9.06
CA GLY A 284 -2.27 -4.66 8.89
C GLY A 284 -2.65 -6.12 8.87
N THR A 285 -3.93 -6.36 9.08
CA THR A 285 -4.57 -7.67 8.96
C THR A 285 -5.13 -7.84 7.55
N ALA A 286 -5.50 -9.07 7.19
CA ALA A 286 -6.22 -9.32 5.94
C ALA A 286 -7.24 -10.45 6.10
N VAL A 287 -8.17 -10.53 5.12
CA VAL A 287 -9.26 -11.49 5.12
C VAL A 287 -9.35 -12.19 3.77
N VAL A 288 -9.37 -13.52 3.77
CA VAL A 288 -9.64 -14.29 2.55
C VAL A 288 -11.12 -14.21 2.23
N VAL A 289 -11.44 -13.77 1.02
CA VAL A 289 -12.83 -13.60 0.52
C VAL A 289 -13.23 -14.74 -0.41
N VAL A 290 -12.31 -15.15 -1.29
CA VAL A 290 -12.56 -16.23 -2.26
C VAL A 290 -11.42 -17.24 -2.20
N ARG A 291 -11.75 -18.51 -2.30
CA ARG A 291 -10.82 -19.62 -2.58
C ARG A 291 -11.27 -20.31 -3.85
N GLY A 292 -10.35 -20.58 -4.75
CA GLY A 292 -10.67 -21.19 -6.03
C GLY A 292 -9.47 -21.82 -6.71
N THR A 293 -9.66 -22.21 -7.95
CA THR A 293 -8.63 -22.80 -8.80
C THR A 293 -8.67 -22.13 -10.16
N LEU A 294 -7.50 -21.81 -10.69
CA LEU A 294 -7.31 -21.32 -12.05
C LEU A 294 -6.88 -22.47 -12.93
N ASP A 295 -7.66 -22.78 -13.96
CA ASP A 295 -7.34 -23.80 -14.96
C ASP A 295 -6.76 -23.11 -16.19
N ILE A 296 -5.44 -23.25 -16.37
CA ILE A 296 -4.71 -22.61 -17.46
C ILE A 296 -4.33 -23.68 -18.50
N PRO A 297 -4.66 -23.47 -19.79
CA PRO A 297 -4.14 -24.31 -20.87
C PRO A 297 -2.61 -24.35 -20.85
N GLY A 298 -2.03 -25.53 -21.05
CA GLY A 298 -0.58 -25.69 -21.16
C GLY A 298 -0.05 -25.17 -22.48
#